data_3c7f4c445362bf24ae13ef8403fcf369
#
_entry.id   3c7f4c445362bf24ae13ef8403fcf369
#
_cell.length_a   1.000
_cell.length_b   1.000
_cell.length_c   1.000
_cell.angle_alpha   90.00
_cell.angle_beta   90.00
_cell.angle_gamma   90.00
#
_symmetry.space_group_name_H-M   'P 1'
#
loop_
_entity.id
_entity.type
_entity.pdbx_description
1 polymer ?
#
loop_
_entity_poly.entity_id
_entity_poly.type
_entity_poly.pdbx_seq_one_letter_code
_entity_poly.pdbx_strand_id
1 'polypeptide(L)'
;MLTPKENELLCRVEGDAPMGRLMREHWIPICMAEEVAEPDGAPLRARLLGEDLVVFRDSDGRLGVVGEHCPHRRASLALGRNEESGLRCLYHGWKIDVAGNVVEMPSEPPASCLAAKVKHKAYVSEEAGGFVWVWMGGGAASPCERPAWAPSPTTKISIVKMLVNANWAQVLEGAIDSAHSSTLHATDMPPARVDGARATATVWPRPSTDKAPRLVVQPTDFGFRYAAIRRPIKDAATRDYVRVTLFVAPFTVLIPPNNLYNLSILNIP
;
A
#
# COMPACT_ATOMS: atom_id res chain seq x y z
N MET A 1 16.04 -19.78 -10.81
CA MET A 1 14.68 -19.37 -11.21
C MET A 1 13.69 -20.12 -10.34
N LEU A 2 12.61 -19.48 -9.92
CA LEU A 2 11.52 -20.13 -9.21
C LEU A 2 10.84 -21.16 -10.12
N THR A 3 10.40 -22.27 -9.55
CA THR A 3 9.50 -23.19 -10.23
C THR A 3 8.10 -22.57 -10.38
N PRO A 4 7.24 -23.02 -11.29
CA PRO A 4 5.86 -22.54 -11.38
C PRO A 4 5.10 -22.62 -10.06
N LYS A 5 5.33 -23.67 -9.25
CA LYS A 5 4.70 -23.84 -7.94
C LYS A 5 5.19 -22.82 -6.91
N GLU A 6 6.47 -22.52 -6.87
CA GLU A 6 7.04 -21.48 -5.99
C GLU A 6 6.56 -20.09 -6.41
N ASN A 7 6.48 -19.85 -7.73
CA ASN A 7 5.94 -18.59 -8.24
C ASN A 7 4.47 -18.42 -7.88
N GLU A 8 3.64 -19.44 -8.02
CA GLU A 8 2.22 -19.40 -7.59
C GLU A 8 2.09 -19.14 -6.08
N LEU A 9 2.93 -19.81 -5.27
CA LEU A 9 2.96 -19.63 -3.82
C LEU A 9 3.29 -18.19 -3.41
N LEU A 10 4.23 -17.57 -4.12
CA LEU A 10 4.68 -16.21 -3.82
C LEU A 10 3.71 -15.15 -4.35
N CYS A 11 3.21 -15.33 -5.58
CA CYS A 11 2.55 -14.23 -6.31
C CYS A 11 1.03 -14.16 -6.08
N ARG A 12 0.38 -15.28 -5.78
CA ARG A 12 -1.06 -15.33 -5.60
C ARG A 12 -1.47 -14.87 -4.21
N VAL A 13 -2.43 -13.94 -4.18
CA VAL A 13 -2.92 -13.32 -2.92
C VAL A 13 -4.42 -13.50 -2.69
N GLU A 14 -5.18 -13.90 -3.71
CA GLU A 14 -6.63 -14.04 -3.65
C GLU A 14 -7.06 -15.29 -2.88
N GLY A 15 -8.24 -15.21 -2.29
CA GLY A 15 -8.88 -16.31 -1.55
C GLY A 15 -7.98 -16.81 -0.41
N ASP A 16 -7.78 -18.14 -0.37
CA ASP A 16 -6.99 -18.83 0.67
C ASP A 16 -5.52 -18.98 0.29
N ALA A 17 -5.02 -18.22 -0.69
CA ALA A 17 -3.61 -18.27 -1.09
C ALA A 17 -2.70 -17.97 0.12
N PRO A 18 -1.59 -18.74 0.31
CA PRO A 18 -0.73 -18.59 1.48
C PRO A 18 -0.18 -17.17 1.65
N MET A 19 0.25 -16.52 0.57
CA MET A 19 0.75 -15.15 0.61
C MET A 19 -0.36 -14.17 1.00
N GLY A 20 -1.59 -14.33 0.47
CA GLY A 20 -2.73 -13.51 0.85
C GLY A 20 -3.09 -13.66 2.32
N ARG A 21 -3.03 -14.89 2.88
CA ARG A 21 -3.23 -15.11 4.32
C ARG A 21 -2.15 -14.41 5.15
N LEU A 22 -0.89 -14.53 4.76
CA LEU A 22 0.22 -13.82 5.43
C LEU A 22 -0.01 -12.30 5.41
N MET A 23 -0.34 -11.74 4.26
CA MET A 23 -0.54 -10.29 4.13
C MET A 23 -1.71 -9.78 4.98
N ARG A 24 -2.77 -10.57 5.15
CA ARG A 24 -3.93 -10.21 5.98
C ARG A 24 -3.58 -10.05 7.46
N GLU A 25 -2.48 -10.62 7.93
CA GLU A 25 -1.98 -10.47 9.30
C GLU A 25 -1.14 -9.18 9.49
N HIS A 26 -1.16 -8.30 8.50
CA HIS A 26 -0.53 -6.99 8.54
C HIS A 26 -1.54 -5.89 8.23
N TRP A 27 -1.27 -4.69 8.73
CA TRP A 27 -1.97 -3.50 8.29
C TRP A 27 -1.56 -3.17 6.86
N ILE A 28 -2.54 -3.02 5.97
CA ILE A 28 -2.32 -2.75 4.55
C ILE A 28 -2.94 -1.41 4.20
N PRO A 29 -2.23 -0.48 3.55
CA PRO A 29 -2.83 0.77 3.10
C PRO A 29 -3.79 0.47 1.93
N ILE A 30 -5.02 0.95 2.04
CA ILE A 30 -6.06 0.73 1.02
C ILE A 30 -6.27 1.95 0.13
N CYS A 31 -6.06 3.15 0.66
CA CYS A 31 -6.16 4.40 -0.08
C CYS A 31 -5.38 5.51 0.61
N MET A 32 -5.24 6.66 -0.04
CA MET A 32 -4.76 7.87 0.60
C MET A 32 -5.88 8.47 1.48
N ALA A 33 -5.52 9.03 2.62
CA ALA A 33 -6.50 9.62 3.55
C ALA A 33 -7.29 10.77 2.90
N GLU A 34 -6.66 11.53 2.01
CA GLU A 34 -7.29 12.64 1.28
C GLU A 34 -8.42 12.20 0.32
N GLU A 35 -8.39 10.93 -0.14
CA GLU A 35 -9.43 10.41 -1.05
C GLU A 35 -10.79 10.21 -0.34
N VAL A 36 -10.78 10.15 0.98
CA VAL A 36 -11.98 9.97 1.85
C VAL A 36 -11.93 10.94 3.03
N ALA A 37 -11.43 12.16 2.83
CA ALA A 37 -11.25 13.14 3.90
C ALA A 37 -12.58 13.70 4.43
N GLU A 38 -13.56 13.92 3.55
CA GLU A 38 -14.81 14.59 3.88
C GLU A 38 -15.82 13.60 4.47
N PRO A 39 -16.40 13.89 5.66
CA PRO A 39 -17.57 13.18 6.16
C PRO A 39 -18.72 13.26 5.15
N ASP A 40 -19.45 12.16 4.98
CA ASP A 40 -20.51 11.99 3.98
C ASP A 40 -20.04 12.22 2.53
N GLY A 41 -18.72 12.24 2.29
CA GLY A 41 -18.14 12.31 0.96
C GLY A 41 -18.45 11.07 0.11
N ALA A 42 -18.09 11.14 -1.17
CA ALA A 42 -18.31 10.04 -2.10
C ALA A 42 -17.59 8.76 -1.65
N PRO A 43 -18.26 7.60 -1.62
CA PRO A 43 -17.61 6.33 -1.32
C PRO A 43 -16.54 5.98 -2.35
N LEU A 44 -15.38 5.52 -1.90
CA LEU A 44 -14.28 5.11 -2.74
C LEU A 44 -14.29 3.60 -2.97
N ARG A 45 -14.33 3.18 -4.23
CA ARG A 45 -14.13 1.76 -4.57
C ARG A 45 -12.64 1.41 -4.47
N ALA A 46 -12.33 0.29 -3.85
CA ALA A 46 -10.99 -0.25 -3.75
C ALA A 46 -11.00 -1.76 -3.98
N ARG A 47 -9.88 -2.30 -4.48
CA ARG A 47 -9.65 -3.75 -4.55
C ARG A 47 -8.38 -4.07 -3.81
N LEU A 48 -8.44 -5.06 -2.93
CA LEU A 48 -7.30 -5.45 -2.09
C LEU A 48 -7.32 -6.96 -1.83
N LEU A 49 -6.20 -7.63 -2.07
CA LEU A 49 -6.06 -9.09 -1.91
C LEU A 49 -7.17 -9.90 -2.59
N GLY A 50 -7.63 -9.44 -3.76
CA GLY A 50 -8.69 -10.07 -4.53
C GLY A 50 -10.12 -9.75 -4.05
N GLU A 51 -10.31 -8.90 -3.05
CA GLU A 51 -11.62 -8.47 -2.56
C GLU A 51 -12.01 -7.09 -3.06
N ASP A 52 -13.26 -6.98 -3.52
CA ASP A 52 -13.85 -5.69 -3.89
C ASP A 52 -14.44 -5.04 -2.63
N LEU A 53 -13.97 -3.84 -2.32
CA LEU A 53 -14.25 -3.11 -1.09
C LEU A 53 -14.72 -1.68 -1.39
N VAL A 54 -15.37 -1.08 -0.40
CA VAL A 54 -15.72 0.34 -0.41
C VAL A 54 -15.18 0.97 0.87
N VAL A 55 -14.49 2.09 0.69
CA VAL A 55 -13.97 2.94 1.78
C VAL A 55 -14.83 4.21 1.84
N PHE A 56 -15.22 4.61 3.02
CA PHE A 56 -15.99 5.84 3.22
C PHE A 56 -15.73 6.45 4.61
N ARG A 57 -16.01 7.72 4.76
CA ARG A 57 -16.02 8.40 6.06
C ARG A 57 -17.45 8.83 6.36
N ASP A 58 -18.01 8.30 7.44
CA ASP A 58 -19.41 8.57 7.80
C ASP A 58 -19.61 9.99 8.37
N SER A 59 -20.87 10.34 8.67
CA SER A 59 -21.25 11.66 9.22
C SER A 59 -20.55 12.02 10.53
N ASP A 60 -20.14 11.01 11.32
CA ASP A 60 -19.42 11.17 12.58
C ASP A 60 -17.89 11.23 12.38
N GLY A 61 -17.42 11.19 11.14
CA GLY A 61 -15.99 11.19 10.80
C GLY A 61 -15.30 9.84 10.98
N ARG A 62 -16.05 8.74 11.24
CA ARG A 62 -15.49 7.40 11.40
C ARG A 62 -15.21 6.77 10.02
N LEU A 63 -14.09 6.07 9.92
CA LEU A 63 -13.75 5.32 8.71
C LEU A 63 -14.48 3.98 8.67
N GLY A 64 -15.03 3.65 7.50
CA GLY A 64 -15.60 2.35 7.18
C GLY A 64 -14.90 1.72 5.98
N VAL A 65 -14.54 0.44 6.11
CA VAL A 65 -14.08 -0.40 5.00
C VAL A 65 -14.97 -1.63 4.96
N VAL A 66 -15.84 -1.69 3.97
CA VAL A 66 -16.87 -2.74 3.85
C VAL A 66 -16.76 -3.44 2.51
N GLY A 67 -17.35 -4.66 2.41
CA GLY A 67 -17.50 -5.35 1.14
C GLY A 67 -18.31 -4.51 0.13
N GLU A 68 -17.91 -4.50 -1.14
CA GLU A 68 -18.57 -3.66 -2.14
C GLU A 68 -20.05 -4.04 -2.38
N HIS A 69 -20.36 -5.32 -2.29
CA HIS A 69 -21.64 -5.80 -2.75
C HIS A 69 -22.67 -5.91 -1.63
N CYS A 70 -23.69 -5.07 -1.67
CA CYS A 70 -24.80 -5.07 -0.72
C CYS A 70 -25.31 -6.49 -0.40
N PRO A 71 -25.49 -6.86 0.89
CA PRO A 71 -25.87 -8.21 1.28
C PRO A 71 -27.28 -8.61 0.83
N HIS A 72 -28.11 -7.65 0.43
CA HIS A 72 -29.46 -7.93 -0.08
C HIS A 72 -29.42 -8.56 -1.48
N ARG A 73 -29.03 -7.79 -2.50
CA ARG A 73 -29.03 -8.23 -3.91
C ARG A 73 -27.78 -7.80 -4.68
N ARG A 74 -26.65 -7.66 -4.00
CA ARG A 74 -25.31 -7.45 -4.55
C ARG A 74 -25.13 -6.19 -5.41
N ALA A 75 -26.01 -5.18 -5.26
CA ALA A 75 -25.74 -3.87 -5.84
C ALA A 75 -24.47 -3.27 -5.24
N SER A 76 -23.68 -2.57 -6.04
CA SER A 76 -22.44 -1.93 -5.58
C SER A 76 -22.74 -0.79 -4.60
N LEU A 77 -22.18 -0.88 -3.40
CA LEU A 77 -22.24 0.16 -2.37
C LEU A 77 -21.36 1.38 -2.72
N ALA A 78 -20.40 1.23 -3.64
CA ALA A 78 -19.63 2.35 -4.15
C ALA A 78 -20.47 3.39 -4.93
N LEU A 79 -21.67 2.99 -5.35
CA LEU A 79 -22.67 3.87 -5.95
C LEU A 79 -23.71 4.35 -4.93
N GLY A 80 -23.57 3.93 -3.66
CA GLY A 80 -24.47 4.26 -2.57
C GLY A 80 -24.37 5.72 -2.12
N ARG A 81 -25.31 6.13 -1.26
CA ARG A 81 -25.23 7.41 -0.57
C ARG A 81 -24.60 7.23 0.79
N ASN A 82 -23.58 8.01 1.07
CA ASN A 82 -22.96 8.10 2.39
C ASN A 82 -23.70 9.20 3.15
N GLU A 83 -24.52 8.82 4.11
CA GLU A 83 -25.45 9.74 4.79
C GLU A 83 -25.85 9.16 6.16
N GLU A 84 -26.11 10.04 7.13
CA GLU A 84 -26.69 9.67 8.43
C GLU A 84 -25.92 8.51 9.10
N SER A 85 -24.59 8.65 9.17
CA SER A 85 -23.67 7.68 9.80
C SER A 85 -23.69 6.28 9.19
N GLY A 86 -23.93 6.17 7.87
CA GLY A 86 -23.89 4.88 7.15
C GLY A 86 -23.96 5.00 5.65
N LEU A 87 -23.66 3.90 5.00
CA LEU A 87 -23.67 3.77 3.54
C LEU A 87 -24.97 3.17 3.07
N ARG A 88 -25.81 3.96 2.39
CA ARG A 88 -27.13 3.55 1.91
C ARG A 88 -27.07 3.01 0.48
N CYS A 89 -27.48 1.75 0.31
CA CYS A 89 -27.62 1.12 -0.98
C CYS A 89 -28.69 1.81 -1.83
N LEU A 90 -28.38 2.16 -3.07
CA LEU A 90 -29.34 2.81 -3.97
C LEU A 90 -30.50 1.93 -4.41
N TYR A 91 -30.34 0.59 -4.34
CA TYR A 91 -31.33 -0.32 -4.90
C TYR A 91 -32.58 -0.46 -4.03
N HIS A 92 -32.42 -0.76 -2.73
CA HIS A 92 -33.56 -0.93 -1.83
C HIS A 92 -33.39 -0.19 -0.49
N GLY A 93 -32.46 0.75 -0.41
CA GLY A 93 -32.28 1.61 0.75
C GLY A 93 -31.66 0.98 2.00
N TRP A 94 -31.17 -0.26 1.93
CA TRP A 94 -30.47 -0.85 3.08
C TRP A 94 -29.28 0.00 3.45
N LYS A 95 -29.18 0.39 4.72
CA LYS A 95 -28.11 1.22 5.23
C LYS A 95 -27.17 0.42 6.12
N ILE A 96 -25.88 0.55 5.89
CA ILE A 96 -24.82 -0.24 6.52
C ILE A 96 -23.87 0.72 7.22
N ASP A 97 -23.61 0.51 8.53
CA ASP A 97 -22.67 1.30 9.30
C ASP A 97 -21.20 0.89 9.05
N VAL A 98 -20.25 1.65 9.60
CA VAL A 98 -18.80 1.38 9.48
C VAL A 98 -18.38 0.02 10.03
N ALA A 99 -19.16 -0.56 10.94
CA ALA A 99 -18.91 -1.88 11.51
C ALA A 99 -19.58 -3.01 10.72
N GLY A 100 -20.30 -2.70 9.63
CA GLY A 100 -21.02 -3.67 8.80
C GLY A 100 -22.38 -4.11 9.38
N ASN A 101 -22.93 -3.39 10.36
CA ASN A 101 -24.30 -3.65 10.79
C ASN A 101 -25.27 -3.07 9.77
N VAL A 102 -26.34 -3.80 9.47
CA VAL A 102 -27.43 -3.24 8.69
C VAL A 102 -28.35 -2.50 9.67
N VAL A 103 -28.33 -1.17 9.60
CA VAL A 103 -29.04 -0.30 10.55
C VAL A 103 -30.42 0.11 10.07
N GLU A 104 -30.68 0.05 8.77
CA GLU A 104 -31.98 0.33 8.17
C GLU A 104 -32.30 -0.62 7.02
N MET A 105 -33.54 -1.04 6.92
CA MET A 105 -34.08 -1.85 5.85
C MET A 105 -35.48 -1.34 5.44
N PRO A 106 -35.57 -0.19 4.74
CA PRO A 106 -36.86 0.43 4.44
C PRO A 106 -37.77 -0.42 3.51
N SER A 107 -37.20 -1.39 2.83
CA SER A 107 -37.95 -2.35 2.01
C SER A 107 -38.60 -3.50 2.81
N GLU A 108 -38.29 -3.60 4.10
CA GLU A 108 -38.86 -4.65 4.98
C GLU A 108 -40.03 -4.09 5.80
N PRO A 109 -40.99 -4.95 6.20
CA PRO A 109 -42.07 -4.56 7.09
C PRO A 109 -41.54 -4.01 8.42
N PRO A 110 -42.20 -3.02 9.06
CA PRO A 110 -41.72 -2.42 10.32
C PRO A 110 -41.52 -3.43 11.48
N ALA A 111 -42.23 -4.54 11.46
CA ALA A 111 -42.09 -5.62 12.46
C ALA A 111 -40.94 -6.60 12.14
N SER A 112 -40.22 -6.39 11.04
CA SER A 112 -39.11 -7.28 10.66
C SER A 112 -37.95 -7.11 11.62
N CYS A 113 -37.40 -8.23 12.10
CA CYS A 113 -36.15 -8.27 12.86
C CYS A 113 -34.94 -8.69 11.99
N LEU A 114 -35.07 -8.61 10.67
CA LEU A 114 -34.06 -9.10 9.73
C LEU A 114 -32.76 -8.30 9.83
N ALA A 115 -32.83 -6.99 10.05
CA ALA A 115 -31.67 -6.13 10.18
C ALA A 115 -30.68 -6.63 11.26
N ALA A 116 -31.20 -7.04 12.42
CA ALA A 116 -30.37 -7.57 13.51
C ALA A 116 -29.70 -8.93 13.20
N LYS A 117 -30.16 -9.63 12.16
CA LYS A 117 -29.67 -10.96 11.76
C LYS A 117 -28.68 -10.92 10.60
N VAL A 118 -28.58 -9.79 9.92
CA VAL A 118 -27.67 -9.63 8.77
C VAL A 118 -26.46 -8.83 9.18
N LYS A 119 -25.29 -9.41 8.99
CA LYS A 119 -24.01 -8.73 9.17
C LYS A 119 -23.30 -8.64 7.82
N HIS A 120 -22.98 -7.43 7.41
CA HIS A 120 -22.18 -7.22 6.22
C HIS A 120 -20.69 -7.34 6.54
N LYS A 121 -19.88 -7.74 5.56
CA LYS A 121 -18.44 -7.80 5.71
C LYS A 121 -17.89 -6.39 5.94
N ALA A 122 -17.15 -6.22 7.01
CA ALA A 122 -16.47 -4.99 7.36
C ALA A 122 -15.10 -5.29 7.97
N TYR A 123 -14.17 -4.40 7.82
CA TYR A 123 -12.82 -4.52 8.33
C TYR A 123 -12.47 -3.35 9.25
N VAL A 124 -11.63 -3.63 10.25
CA VAL A 124 -11.04 -2.59 11.10
C VAL A 124 -10.16 -1.69 10.24
N SER A 125 -10.31 -0.38 10.39
CA SER A 125 -9.55 0.60 9.63
C SER A 125 -9.10 1.74 10.51
N GLU A 126 -7.92 2.28 10.19
CA GLU A 126 -7.30 3.39 10.90
C GLU A 126 -6.62 4.35 9.92
N GLU A 127 -6.49 5.62 10.30
CA GLU A 127 -5.76 6.62 9.54
C GLU A 127 -4.41 6.90 10.18
N ALA A 128 -3.34 6.69 9.42
CA ALA A 128 -1.99 6.99 9.86
C ALA A 128 -1.08 7.36 8.70
N GLY A 129 -0.29 8.42 8.87
CA GLY A 129 0.75 8.81 7.93
C GLY A 129 0.26 9.21 6.53
N GLY A 130 -0.98 9.70 6.42
CA GLY A 130 -1.59 10.10 5.14
C GLY A 130 -2.27 8.96 4.38
N PHE A 131 -2.39 7.78 4.99
CA PHE A 131 -3.08 6.61 4.43
C PHE A 131 -4.23 6.16 5.32
N VAL A 132 -5.23 5.54 4.72
CA VAL A 132 -6.18 4.65 5.40
C VAL A 132 -5.61 3.25 5.36
N TRP A 133 -5.40 2.67 6.53
CA TRP A 133 -4.94 1.29 6.72
C TRP A 133 -6.12 0.39 7.06
N VAL A 134 -6.06 -0.84 6.62
CA VAL A 134 -7.07 -1.85 6.89
C VAL A 134 -6.42 -3.12 7.43
N TRP A 135 -7.06 -3.68 8.45
CA TRP A 135 -6.73 -5.01 8.99
C TRP A 135 -7.71 -6.04 8.43
N MET A 136 -7.20 -6.97 7.62
CA MET A 136 -8.04 -7.98 6.97
C MET A 136 -7.88 -9.38 7.61
N GLY A 137 -7.08 -9.50 8.66
CA GLY A 137 -6.81 -10.76 9.38
C GLY A 137 -7.97 -11.21 10.25
N GLY A 138 -7.91 -12.47 10.64
CA GLY A 138 -8.82 -13.03 11.66
C GLY A 138 -8.37 -12.63 13.07
N GLY A 139 -9.35 -12.34 13.95
CA GLY A 139 -9.04 -11.97 15.34
C GLY A 139 -8.87 -10.48 15.59
N ALA A 140 -8.34 -10.13 16.76
CA ALA A 140 -8.10 -8.74 17.13
C ALA A 140 -6.95 -8.15 16.31
N ALA A 141 -7.17 -6.95 15.77
CA ALA A 141 -6.11 -6.22 15.08
C ALA A 141 -4.99 -5.84 16.07
N SER A 142 -3.74 -5.95 15.62
CA SER A 142 -2.62 -5.33 16.35
C SER A 142 -2.78 -3.80 16.32
N PRO A 143 -2.13 -3.04 17.23
CA PRO A 143 -2.13 -1.58 17.13
C PRO A 143 -1.60 -1.13 15.75
N CYS A 144 -2.30 -0.18 15.12
CA CYS A 144 -1.84 0.45 13.89
C CYS A 144 -0.78 1.49 14.22
N GLU A 145 0.47 1.10 14.13
CA GLU A 145 1.57 2.02 14.40
C GLU A 145 1.82 2.93 13.19
N ARG A 146 2.01 4.21 13.47
CA ARG A 146 2.43 5.15 12.43
C ARG A 146 3.79 4.70 11.88
N PRO A 147 3.94 4.52 10.56
CA PRO A 147 5.22 4.13 9.98
C PRO A 147 6.34 5.12 10.34
N ALA A 148 7.52 4.62 10.65
CA ALA A 148 8.66 5.46 11.00
C ALA A 148 9.07 6.48 9.91
N TRP A 149 8.74 6.18 8.66
CA TRP A 149 8.96 7.05 7.49
C TRP A 149 7.80 8.02 7.23
N ALA A 150 6.71 7.94 8.00
CA ALA A 150 5.56 8.82 7.83
C ALA A 150 5.90 10.28 8.16
N PRO A 151 5.11 11.26 7.66
CA PRO A 151 5.39 12.67 7.84
C PRO A 151 5.54 13.04 9.32
N SER A 152 6.49 13.92 9.59
CA SER A 152 6.65 14.58 10.88
C SER A 152 6.37 16.08 10.73
N PRO A 153 6.21 16.83 11.82
CA PRO A 153 6.05 18.29 11.72
C PRO A 153 7.20 19.01 10.99
N THR A 154 8.36 18.35 10.90
CA THR A 154 9.56 18.91 10.26
C THR A 154 9.83 18.36 8.87
N THR A 155 9.01 17.43 8.36
CA THR A 155 9.18 16.81 7.03
C THR A 155 8.01 17.15 6.13
N LYS A 156 8.32 17.48 4.87
CA LYS A 156 7.32 17.51 3.80
C LYS A 156 7.17 16.12 3.22
N ILE A 157 5.94 15.75 2.94
CA ILE A 157 5.63 14.50 2.25
C ILE A 157 4.90 14.79 0.94
N SER A 158 5.13 13.93 -0.05
CA SER A 158 4.29 13.79 -1.24
C SER A 158 3.96 12.32 -1.38
N ILE A 159 2.68 12.01 -1.46
CA ILE A 159 2.18 10.66 -1.72
C ILE A 159 1.69 10.61 -3.15
N VAL A 160 2.13 9.58 -3.87
CA VAL A 160 1.68 9.31 -5.25
C VAL A 160 1.15 7.90 -5.29
N LYS A 161 -0.11 7.75 -5.72
CA LYS A 161 -0.74 6.45 -5.97
C LYS A 161 -0.72 6.15 -7.46
N MET A 162 -0.19 5.00 -7.83
CA MET A 162 -0.17 4.50 -9.21
C MET A 162 -0.86 3.14 -9.26
N LEU A 163 -1.78 2.98 -10.21
CA LEU A 163 -2.35 1.68 -10.54
C LEU A 163 -1.50 1.05 -11.66
N VAL A 164 -0.97 -0.13 -11.40
CA VAL A 164 -0.14 -0.88 -12.35
C VAL A 164 -0.86 -2.18 -12.68
N ASN A 165 -1.15 -2.41 -13.96
CA ASN A 165 -1.77 -3.65 -14.41
C ASN A 165 -0.72 -4.77 -14.55
N ALA A 166 -0.19 -5.20 -13.41
CA ALA A 166 0.81 -6.26 -13.29
C ALA A 166 0.65 -6.97 -11.95
N ASN A 167 1.26 -8.14 -11.81
CA ASN A 167 1.32 -8.81 -10.52
C ASN A 167 2.18 -8.00 -9.54
N TRP A 168 1.70 -7.84 -8.31
CA TRP A 168 2.36 -7.07 -7.25
C TRP A 168 3.80 -7.49 -6.99
N ALA A 169 4.09 -8.80 -7.05
CA ALA A 169 5.43 -9.33 -6.78
C ALA A 169 6.45 -8.88 -7.85
N GLN A 170 6.04 -8.73 -9.11
CA GLN A 170 6.91 -8.21 -10.16
C GLN A 170 7.22 -6.73 -9.97
N VAL A 171 6.23 -5.95 -9.49
CA VAL A 171 6.47 -4.54 -9.13
C VAL A 171 7.42 -4.45 -7.94
N LEU A 172 7.24 -5.33 -6.94
CA LEU A 172 8.12 -5.44 -5.78
C LEU A 172 9.56 -5.82 -6.19
N GLU A 173 9.73 -6.80 -7.07
CA GLU A 173 11.03 -7.18 -7.62
C GLU A 173 11.74 -5.98 -8.25
N GLY A 174 11.03 -5.19 -9.04
CA GLY A 174 11.55 -3.95 -9.61
C GLY A 174 11.95 -2.91 -8.55
N ALA A 175 11.16 -2.78 -7.50
CA ALA A 175 11.44 -1.84 -6.40
C ALA A 175 12.67 -2.27 -5.57
N ILE A 176 12.89 -3.58 -5.40
CA ILE A 176 14.06 -4.11 -4.67
C ILE A 176 15.33 -4.05 -5.51
N ASP A 177 15.25 -4.20 -6.85
CA ASP A 177 16.44 -4.26 -7.70
C ASP A 177 17.22 -2.95 -7.74
N SER A 178 18.53 -3.01 -7.52
CA SER A 178 19.44 -1.87 -7.68
C SER A 178 20.19 -1.86 -9.02
N ALA A 179 20.19 -2.97 -9.77
CA ALA A 179 20.98 -3.09 -10.99
C ALA A 179 20.33 -2.34 -12.17
N HIS A 180 19.00 -2.41 -12.30
CA HIS A 180 18.26 -1.76 -13.38
C HIS A 180 18.50 -0.24 -13.45
N SER A 181 18.74 0.39 -12.30
CA SER A 181 18.97 1.84 -12.22
C SER A 181 20.13 2.33 -13.08
N SER A 182 21.07 1.44 -13.39
CA SER A 182 22.24 1.75 -14.21
C SER A 182 21.92 1.82 -15.72
N THR A 183 20.76 1.29 -16.13
CA THR A 183 20.33 1.23 -17.52
C THR A 183 18.99 1.93 -17.70
N LEU A 184 17.96 1.51 -16.97
CA LEU A 184 16.61 2.04 -17.09
C LEU A 184 16.53 3.52 -16.66
N HIS A 185 17.21 3.86 -15.55
CA HIS A 185 17.26 5.24 -15.05
C HIS A 185 18.57 5.97 -15.43
N ALA A 186 19.22 5.58 -16.53
CA ALA A 186 20.49 6.18 -16.93
C ALA A 186 20.37 7.69 -17.24
N THR A 187 19.19 8.14 -17.66
CA THR A 187 18.92 9.57 -17.91
C THR A 187 18.81 10.37 -16.62
N ASP A 188 18.12 9.81 -15.61
CA ASP A 188 17.85 10.49 -14.34
C ASP A 188 19.01 10.34 -13.35
N MET A 189 19.78 9.25 -13.50
CA MET A 189 20.96 8.92 -12.70
C MET A 189 22.21 8.67 -13.55
N PRO A 190 22.66 9.64 -14.36
CA PRO A 190 23.87 9.46 -15.15
C PRO A 190 25.10 9.34 -14.23
N PRO A 191 26.20 8.72 -14.70
CA PRO A 191 27.45 8.75 -13.97
C PRO A 191 27.92 10.20 -13.72
N ALA A 192 28.34 10.49 -12.50
CA ALA A 192 28.89 11.80 -12.17
C ALA A 192 30.17 12.05 -12.98
N ARG A 193 30.32 13.26 -13.50
CA ARG A 193 31.58 13.69 -14.11
C ARG A 193 32.59 14.01 -13.01
N VAL A 194 33.86 13.87 -13.34
CA VAL A 194 34.97 14.14 -12.38
C VAL A 194 34.97 15.59 -11.90
N ASP A 195 34.44 16.50 -12.70
CA ASP A 195 34.33 17.94 -12.47
C ASP A 195 33.09 18.42 -11.71
N GLY A 196 32.28 17.50 -11.19
CA GLY A 196 31.26 17.83 -10.17
C GLY A 196 29.93 18.28 -10.70
N ALA A 197 29.28 17.46 -11.55
CA ALA A 197 27.84 17.65 -11.78
C ALA A 197 27.07 17.63 -10.45
N ARG A 198 26.21 18.64 -10.22
CA ARG A 198 25.36 18.74 -9.04
C ARG A 198 24.06 17.99 -9.26
N ALA A 199 23.56 17.35 -8.20
CA ALA A 199 22.21 16.79 -8.20
C ALA A 199 21.18 17.93 -8.34
N THR A 200 20.16 17.67 -9.15
CA THR A 200 18.96 18.51 -9.26
C THR A 200 17.74 17.73 -8.80
N ALA A 201 16.55 18.34 -8.79
CA ALA A 201 15.31 17.66 -8.44
C ALA A 201 15.00 16.47 -9.37
N THR A 202 15.47 16.50 -10.61
CA THR A 202 15.19 15.49 -11.66
C THR A 202 16.40 14.67 -12.07
N VAL A 203 17.62 15.12 -11.73
CA VAL A 203 18.87 14.44 -12.13
C VAL A 203 19.76 14.25 -10.91
N TRP A 204 20.13 13.02 -10.66
CA TRP A 204 21.05 12.66 -9.59
C TRP A 204 22.31 11.96 -10.14
N PRO A 205 23.45 12.67 -10.27
CA PRO A 205 24.66 12.07 -10.78
C PRO A 205 25.19 10.96 -9.86
N ARG A 206 25.25 9.75 -10.38
CA ARG A 206 25.74 8.59 -9.63
C ARG A 206 27.28 8.64 -9.55
N PRO A 207 27.88 8.52 -8.36
CA PRO A 207 29.33 8.59 -8.20
C PRO A 207 30.05 7.28 -8.60
N SER A 208 29.51 6.54 -9.58
CA SER A 208 30.05 5.29 -10.10
C SER A 208 29.65 5.08 -11.55
N THR A 209 30.52 4.44 -12.32
CA THR A 209 30.25 3.95 -13.68
C THR A 209 29.88 2.47 -13.72
N ASP A 210 30.00 1.74 -12.59
CA ASP A 210 29.65 0.31 -12.53
C ASP A 210 28.16 0.11 -12.77
N LYS A 211 27.82 -0.73 -13.72
CA LYS A 211 26.44 -1.09 -14.04
C LYS A 211 25.93 -2.30 -13.24
N ALA A 212 26.82 -3.17 -12.81
CA ALA A 212 26.53 -4.39 -12.05
C ALA A 212 27.09 -4.28 -10.62
N PRO A 213 26.26 -3.91 -9.63
CA PRO A 213 26.71 -3.83 -8.24
C PRO A 213 27.00 -5.23 -7.67
N ARG A 214 27.97 -5.34 -6.78
CA ARG A 214 28.08 -6.48 -5.88
C ARG A 214 27.06 -6.32 -4.77
N LEU A 215 26.21 -7.35 -4.58
CA LEU A 215 25.17 -7.33 -3.56
C LEU A 215 25.61 -8.09 -2.32
N VAL A 216 25.41 -7.49 -1.15
CA VAL A 216 25.59 -8.13 0.16
C VAL A 216 24.30 -8.03 0.93
N VAL A 217 23.64 -9.18 1.16
CA VAL A 217 22.34 -9.27 1.80
C VAL A 217 22.51 -9.64 3.27
N GLN A 218 21.71 -9.01 4.13
CA GLN A 218 21.60 -9.30 5.56
C GLN A 218 20.13 -9.46 5.94
N PRO A 219 19.70 -10.64 6.45
CA PRO A 219 18.38 -10.82 7.05
C PRO A 219 18.17 -9.91 8.27
N THR A 220 16.92 -9.55 8.54
CA THR A 220 16.47 -8.79 9.70
C THR A 220 15.14 -9.36 10.22
N ASP A 221 14.71 -8.95 11.39
CA ASP A 221 13.42 -9.37 11.97
C ASP A 221 12.20 -8.88 11.18
N PHE A 222 12.37 -7.82 10.37
CA PHE A 222 11.33 -7.23 9.54
C PHE A 222 11.41 -7.63 8.06
N GLY A 223 12.38 -8.43 7.64
CA GLY A 223 12.63 -8.81 6.25
C GLY A 223 14.11 -8.91 5.94
N PHE A 224 14.67 -8.00 5.14
CA PHE A 224 16.11 -7.93 4.90
C PHE A 224 16.56 -6.51 4.49
N ARG A 225 17.85 -6.30 4.60
CA ARG A 225 18.54 -5.18 3.96
C ARG A 225 19.67 -5.69 3.09
N TYR A 226 20.01 -4.95 2.05
CA TYR A 226 21.19 -5.29 1.25
C TYR A 226 21.97 -4.03 0.86
N ALA A 227 23.29 -4.21 0.74
CA ALA A 227 24.19 -3.22 0.22
C ALA A 227 24.47 -3.50 -1.26
N ALA A 228 24.20 -2.53 -2.13
CA ALA A 228 24.63 -2.51 -3.53
C ALA A 228 25.96 -1.74 -3.61
N ILE A 229 27.04 -2.46 -3.79
CA ILE A 229 28.43 -1.95 -3.71
C ILE A 229 28.97 -1.79 -5.13
N ARG A 230 29.44 -0.59 -5.44
CA ARG A 230 30.04 -0.23 -6.73
C ARG A 230 31.37 0.47 -6.51
N ARG A 231 32.25 0.37 -7.48
CA ARG A 231 33.49 1.14 -7.50
C ARG A 231 33.18 2.62 -7.75
N PRO A 232 33.60 3.55 -6.89
CA PRO A 232 33.39 4.97 -7.10
C PRO A 232 34.31 5.52 -8.21
N ILE A 233 33.94 6.68 -8.77
CA ILE A 233 34.75 7.40 -9.74
C ILE A 233 36.00 8.01 -9.06
N LYS A 234 35.85 8.44 -7.80
CA LYS A 234 36.95 9.02 -7.00
C LYS A 234 37.34 8.06 -5.89
N ASP A 235 38.63 8.00 -5.59
CA ASP A 235 39.21 7.21 -4.47
C ASP A 235 38.94 5.70 -4.58
N ALA A 236 38.83 5.17 -5.79
CA ALA A 236 38.43 3.77 -6.05
C ALA A 236 39.38 2.72 -5.43
N ALA A 237 40.61 3.11 -5.06
CA ALA A 237 41.56 2.24 -4.38
C ALA A 237 41.29 2.07 -2.88
N THR A 238 40.56 2.99 -2.26
CA THR A 238 40.38 3.08 -0.80
C THR A 238 38.94 3.18 -0.35
N ARG A 239 37.99 3.32 -1.29
CA ARG A 239 36.57 3.53 -0.99
C ARG A 239 35.66 2.70 -1.88
N ASP A 240 34.49 2.37 -1.36
CA ASP A 240 33.36 1.83 -2.11
C ASP A 240 32.21 2.86 -2.16
N TYR A 241 31.44 2.84 -3.23
CA TYR A 241 30.15 3.52 -3.30
C TYR A 241 29.06 2.52 -2.94
N VAL A 242 28.42 2.74 -1.79
CA VAL A 242 27.44 1.81 -1.21
C VAL A 242 26.06 2.46 -1.13
N ARG A 243 25.04 1.73 -1.59
CA ARG A 243 23.65 2.07 -1.39
C ARG A 243 22.96 0.93 -0.66
N VAL A 244 22.23 1.26 0.42
CA VAL A 244 21.52 0.26 1.22
C VAL A 244 20.02 0.38 0.97
N THR A 245 19.40 -0.69 0.49
CA THR A 245 17.95 -0.82 0.34
C THR A 245 17.43 -1.70 1.46
N LEU A 246 16.28 -1.34 2.04
CA LEU A 246 15.58 -2.14 3.04
C LEU A 246 14.28 -2.67 2.44
N PHE A 247 14.05 -3.96 2.61
CA PHE A 247 12.74 -4.57 2.40
C PHE A 247 12.10 -4.84 3.75
N VAL A 248 10.96 -4.19 3.98
CA VAL A 248 10.10 -4.43 5.15
C VAL A 248 8.92 -5.26 4.67
N ALA A 249 8.93 -6.52 5.05
CA ALA A 249 7.89 -7.46 4.64
C ALA A 249 6.51 -7.01 5.12
N PRO A 250 5.44 -7.30 4.37
CA PRO A 250 5.47 -8.06 3.12
C PRO A 250 5.59 -7.22 1.84
N PHE A 251 5.46 -5.89 1.87
CA PHE A 251 5.29 -5.10 0.64
C PHE A 251 6.04 -3.76 0.60
N THR A 252 6.78 -3.37 1.63
CA THR A 252 7.42 -2.05 1.70
C THR A 252 8.89 -2.11 1.34
N VAL A 253 9.33 -1.21 0.47
CA VAL A 253 10.74 -1.02 0.13
C VAL A 253 11.16 0.40 0.45
N LEU A 254 12.23 0.55 1.24
CA LEU A 254 12.86 1.83 1.52
C LEU A 254 14.07 1.96 0.61
N ILE A 255 13.92 2.84 -0.39
CA ILE A 255 14.98 3.10 -1.36
C ILE A 255 16.04 3.98 -0.69
N PRO A 256 17.34 3.69 -0.91
CA PRO A 256 18.41 4.51 -0.34
C PRO A 256 18.21 5.98 -0.71
N PRO A 257 18.26 6.90 0.27
CA PRO A 257 18.07 8.31 0.01
C PRO A 257 19.11 8.86 -0.96
N ASN A 258 18.69 9.85 -1.72
CA ASN A 258 19.63 10.79 -2.33
C ASN A 258 19.72 12.03 -1.43
N ASN A 259 20.45 13.04 -1.84
CA ASN A 259 20.61 14.27 -1.05
C ASN A 259 19.36 15.18 -1.04
N LEU A 260 18.28 14.78 -1.71
CA LEU A 260 17.08 15.60 -1.90
C LEU A 260 15.88 15.04 -1.14
N TYR A 261 15.69 13.72 -1.12
CA TYR A 261 14.53 13.08 -0.49
C TYR A 261 14.80 11.62 -0.12
N ASN A 262 13.97 11.11 0.77
CA ASN A 262 13.81 9.69 1.05
C ASN A 262 12.63 9.16 0.22
N LEU A 263 12.72 7.94 -0.25
CA LEU A 263 11.66 7.28 -1.02
C LEU A 263 11.25 5.97 -0.36
N SER A 264 9.97 5.85 -0.08
CA SER A 264 9.35 4.61 0.37
C SER A 264 8.35 4.16 -0.68
N ILE A 265 8.39 2.91 -1.08
CA ILE A 265 7.49 2.30 -2.07
C ILE A 265 6.71 1.19 -1.37
N LEU A 266 5.38 1.28 -1.44
CA LEU A 266 4.47 0.25 -0.94
C LEU A 266 3.84 -0.44 -2.15
N ASN A 267 4.11 -1.74 -2.30
CA ASN A 267 3.64 -2.56 -3.43
C ASN A 267 2.41 -3.34 -2.98
N ILE A 268 1.24 -2.74 -3.12
CA ILE A 268 -0.02 -3.28 -2.61
C ILE A 268 -0.69 -4.13 -3.69
N PRO A 269 -1.03 -5.40 -3.38
CA PRO A 269 -1.67 -6.32 -4.33
C PRO A 269 -3.18 -6.12 -4.47
#